data_acd215fb11e9e73c4014779f67f2f5a6
#
_entry.id   acd215fb11e9e73c4014779f67f2f5a6
#
_cell.length_a   1.000
_cell.length_b   1.000
_cell.length_c   1.000
_cell.angle_alpha   90.00
_cell.angle_beta   90.00
_cell.angle_gamma   90.00
#
_symmetry.space_group_name_H-M   'P 1'
#
loop_
_entity.id
_entity.type
_entity.pdbx_description
1 polymer ?
#
loop_
_entity_poly.entity_id
_entity_poly.type
_entity_poly.pdbx_seq_one_letter_code
_entity_poly.pdbx_strand_id
1 'polypeptide(L)'
;MIQRLLTLACLWALLPGLALAQTTREEVTSDLNKAGGVYFAYPVAPARVSAPPKGYEPFYISHYGRHGSRYLIADNDYRQVLALMRKASQAHALTPLGEDALRRVELVWTEAQGHGGDLTPLGWRQHQDIARRMCEHYPQVFKAGGRVSARSTVVLRCAMSMAAFCDGLKGCFPKLQVFMEASNKYMAYLNYHSKESSAFAAPDGPWREEYRKFEASHVDGWRLARALFSDSDFIVKQVNPRALAWGFYWLAADAQNTEGRVSFFDLFTPDELFDLWQTFNYRFYVADGNYAGNRGMALDNAKPLLRNIIASADSAIAGRGDVATLRFGHDGNLIPLAGLMRLKDCYASVEKPDSFYKYFSDFKIAPMAG
;
A
#
# COMPACT_ATOMS: atom_id res chain seq x y z
N MET A 1 -35.33 16.00 -42.52
CA MET A 1 -35.11 14.63 -41.93
C MET A 1 -33.65 14.34 -41.64
N ILE A 2 -32.73 14.67 -42.54
CA ILE A 2 -31.26 14.43 -42.37
C ILE A 2 -30.64 15.22 -41.19
N GLN A 3 -31.07 16.45 -40.95
CA GLN A 3 -30.57 17.27 -39.84
C GLN A 3 -30.94 16.73 -38.41
N ARG A 4 -32.10 16.06 -38.29
CA ARG A 4 -32.49 15.42 -37.03
C ARG A 4 -31.74 14.10 -36.75
N LEU A 5 -31.33 13.40 -37.79
CA LEU A 5 -30.49 12.19 -37.64
C LEU A 5 -29.05 12.54 -37.25
N LEU A 6 -28.50 13.65 -37.73
CA LEU A 6 -27.17 14.14 -37.35
C LEU A 6 -27.14 14.59 -35.86
N THR A 7 -28.21 15.22 -35.37
CA THR A 7 -28.30 15.65 -33.97
C THR A 7 -28.40 14.44 -33.02
N LEU A 8 -29.12 13.39 -33.40
CA LEU A 8 -29.18 12.16 -32.60
C LEU A 8 -27.84 11.39 -32.64
N ALA A 9 -27.13 11.36 -33.77
CA ALA A 9 -25.82 10.73 -33.87
C ALA A 9 -24.75 11.46 -33.04
N CYS A 10 -24.81 12.81 -32.95
CA CYS A 10 -23.92 13.59 -32.08
C CYS A 10 -24.24 13.41 -30.59
N LEU A 11 -25.50 13.20 -30.19
CA LEU A 11 -25.84 12.91 -28.80
C LEU A 11 -25.36 11.50 -28.37
N TRP A 12 -25.33 10.52 -29.29
CA TRP A 12 -24.80 9.18 -29.00
C TRP A 12 -23.28 9.13 -28.98
N ALA A 13 -22.58 10.01 -29.70
CA ALA A 13 -21.12 10.13 -29.67
C ALA A 13 -20.58 10.80 -28.38
N LEU A 14 -21.44 11.50 -27.62
CA LEU A 14 -21.09 12.09 -26.33
C LEU A 14 -21.36 11.18 -25.11
N LEU A 15 -21.97 10.00 -25.32
CA LEU A 15 -22.30 9.04 -24.26
C LEU A 15 -21.19 8.01 -23.90
N PRO A 16 -20.09 7.80 -24.66
CA PRO A 16 -19.03 6.88 -24.21
C PRO A 16 -18.13 7.43 -23.10
N GLY A 17 -18.30 8.70 -22.71
CA GLY A 17 -17.50 9.32 -21.63
C GLY A 17 -18.07 9.18 -20.22
N LEU A 18 -19.31 8.66 -20.08
CA LEU A 18 -19.96 8.39 -18.78
C LEU A 18 -19.87 6.93 -18.35
N ALA A 19 -19.20 6.09 -19.13
CA ALA A 19 -18.90 4.73 -18.73
C ALA A 19 -17.77 4.74 -17.71
N LEU A 20 -18.16 5.01 -16.44
CA LEU A 20 -17.70 4.29 -15.27
C LEU A 20 -16.22 4.49 -14.89
N ALA A 21 -15.89 5.62 -14.35
CA ALA A 21 -15.05 5.57 -13.17
C ALA A 21 -15.91 4.90 -12.07
N GLN A 22 -15.76 3.58 -11.89
CA GLN A 22 -16.22 2.94 -10.65
C GLN A 22 -15.69 3.82 -9.52
N THR A 23 -16.56 4.35 -8.66
CA THR A 23 -16.10 5.25 -7.61
C THR A 23 -15.19 4.46 -6.69
N THR A 24 -14.19 5.11 -6.11
CA THR A 24 -13.30 4.44 -5.15
C THR A 24 -14.09 3.81 -3.99
N ARG A 25 -15.25 4.38 -3.64
CA ARG A 25 -16.17 3.82 -2.66
C ARG A 25 -16.72 2.46 -3.12
N GLU A 26 -17.17 2.36 -4.36
CA GLU A 26 -17.64 1.07 -4.93
C GLU A 26 -16.52 0.03 -5.00
N GLU A 27 -15.30 0.45 -5.33
CA GLU A 27 -14.14 -0.45 -5.33
C GLU A 27 -13.85 -1.03 -3.94
N VAL A 28 -13.88 -0.20 -2.89
CA VAL A 28 -13.66 -0.63 -1.50
C VAL A 28 -14.81 -1.49 -0.99
N THR A 29 -16.06 -1.16 -1.31
CA THR A 29 -17.23 -1.94 -0.86
C THR A 29 -17.41 -3.25 -1.59
N SER A 30 -16.92 -3.37 -2.84
CA SER A 30 -16.97 -4.60 -3.63
C SER A 30 -15.84 -5.58 -3.28
N ASP A 31 -14.71 -5.08 -2.77
CA ASP A 31 -13.58 -5.88 -2.29
C ASP A 31 -13.04 -5.25 -1.00
N LEU A 32 -13.50 -5.78 0.13
CA LEU A 32 -13.17 -5.24 1.46
C LEU A 32 -11.68 -5.28 1.78
N ASN A 33 -10.88 -6.12 1.11
CA ASN A 33 -9.43 -6.12 1.29
C ASN A 33 -8.81 -4.78 0.89
N LYS A 34 -9.40 -4.07 -0.06
CA LYS A 34 -8.98 -2.72 -0.47
C LYS A 34 -9.13 -1.68 0.65
N ALA A 35 -10.06 -1.91 1.59
CA ALA A 35 -10.15 -1.09 2.80
C ALA A 35 -8.87 -1.17 3.65
N GLY A 36 -8.00 -2.15 3.45
CA GLY A 36 -6.69 -2.22 4.07
C GLY A 36 -5.70 -1.15 3.62
N GLY A 37 -6.03 -0.37 2.57
CA GLY A 37 -5.15 0.68 2.06
C GLY A 37 -3.78 0.14 1.67
N VAL A 38 -2.70 0.70 2.21
CA VAL A 38 -1.33 0.19 1.97
C VAL A 38 -1.08 -1.23 2.49
N TYR A 39 -1.99 -1.80 3.27
CA TYR A 39 -1.96 -3.22 3.66
C TYR A 39 -2.63 -4.14 2.63
N PHE A 40 -3.26 -3.58 1.60
CA PHE A 40 -3.82 -4.40 0.52
C PHE A 40 -2.73 -5.29 -0.06
N ALA A 41 -2.94 -6.62 0.01
CA ALA A 41 -1.97 -7.59 -0.45
C ALA A 41 -1.78 -7.47 -1.97
N TYR A 42 -0.56 -7.65 -2.45
CA TYR A 42 -0.26 -7.59 -3.88
C TYR A 42 -1.14 -8.58 -4.65
N PRO A 43 -1.94 -8.11 -5.63
CA PRO A 43 -2.88 -8.96 -6.33
C PRO A 43 -2.17 -9.97 -7.23
N VAL A 44 -2.62 -11.23 -7.17
CA VAL A 44 -2.07 -12.33 -7.98
C VAL A 44 -2.49 -12.23 -9.45
N ALA A 45 -3.51 -11.44 -9.76
CA ALA A 45 -4.03 -11.33 -11.13
C ALA A 45 -2.96 -10.76 -12.07
N PRO A 46 -2.65 -11.45 -13.18
CA PRO A 46 -1.65 -10.98 -14.12
C PRO A 46 -2.12 -9.66 -14.77
N ALA A 47 -1.30 -8.63 -14.66
CA ALA A 47 -1.48 -7.44 -15.48
C ALA A 47 -1.35 -7.84 -16.95
N ARG A 48 -2.23 -7.29 -17.82
CA ARG A 48 -2.05 -7.44 -19.26
C ARG A 48 -0.80 -6.66 -19.67
N VAL A 49 0.25 -7.37 -20.03
CA VAL A 49 1.46 -6.76 -20.56
C VAL A 49 1.23 -6.50 -22.06
N SER A 50 1.34 -5.25 -22.46
CA SER A 50 1.28 -4.87 -23.87
C SER A 50 2.52 -5.38 -24.60
N ALA A 51 2.36 -5.83 -25.84
CA ALA A 51 3.50 -6.16 -26.68
C ALA A 51 4.38 -4.92 -26.91
N PRO A 52 5.71 -5.08 -27.01
CA PRO A 52 6.59 -3.96 -27.33
C PRO A 52 6.22 -3.38 -28.72
N PRO A 53 6.45 -2.07 -28.94
CA PRO A 53 6.27 -1.49 -30.25
C PRO A 53 7.11 -2.21 -31.31
N LYS A 54 6.61 -2.28 -32.55
CA LYS A 54 7.32 -2.93 -33.66
C LYS A 54 8.73 -2.33 -33.85
N GLY A 55 9.75 -3.20 -33.86
CA GLY A 55 11.15 -2.79 -34.00
C GLY A 55 11.87 -2.41 -32.71
N TYR A 56 11.21 -2.56 -31.56
CA TYR A 56 11.82 -2.34 -30.25
C TYR A 56 11.94 -3.67 -29.48
N GLU A 57 13.08 -3.86 -28.85
CA GLU A 57 13.34 -5.00 -27.97
C GLU A 57 13.82 -4.50 -26.60
N PRO A 58 13.28 -5.04 -25.48
CA PRO A 58 13.79 -4.72 -24.16
C PRO A 58 15.21 -5.29 -23.97
N PHE A 59 16.12 -4.44 -23.48
CA PHE A 59 17.51 -4.81 -23.22
C PHE A 59 17.96 -4.49 -21.79
N TYR A 60 17.16 -3.73 -21.05
CA TYR A 60 17.44 -3.31 -19.68
C TYR A 60 16.16 -3.16 -18.88
N ILE A 61 16.21 -3.52 -17.59
CA ILE A 61 15.11 -3.32 -16.65
C ILE A 61 15.54 -2.41 -15.50
N SER A 62 14.77 -1.35 -15.27
CA SER A 62 14.84 -0.53 -14.07
C SER A 62 13.61 -0.80 -13.21
N HIS A 63 13.81 -1.38 -12.04
CA HIS A 63 12.75 -1.74 -11.11
C HIS A 63 12.85 -0.91 -9.82
N TYR A 64 11.71 -0.46 -9.31
CA TYR A 64 11.55 0.01 -7.94
C TYR A 64 10.36 -0.70 -7.32
N GLY A 65 10.60 -1.52 -6.31
CA GLY A 65 9.58 -2.28 -5.58
C GLY A 65 9.41 -1.77 -4.14
N ARG A 66 8.18 -1.77 -3.64
CA ARG A 66 7.88 -1.69 -2.23
C ARG A 66 8.21 -3.04 -1.58
N HIS A 67 8.50 -3.09 -0.28
CA HIS A 67 8.52 -4.36 0.44
C HIS A 67 7.19 -5.14 0.28
N GLY A 68 7.23 -6.45 0.37
CA GLY A 68 6.05 -7.32 0.30
C GLY A 68 5.10 -7.16 1.50
N SER A 69 4.09 -8.00 1.56
CA SER A 69 3.19 -8.11 2.71
C SER A 69 3.99 -8.24 4.00
N ARG A 70 3.55 -7.54 5.05
CA ARG A 70 4.21 -7.48 6.35
C ARG A 70 3.21 -7.52 7.48
N TYR A 71 3.64 -7.91 8.67
CA TYR A 71 2.86 -7.74 9.90
C TYR A 71 2.66 -6.25 10.24
N LEU A 72 1.73 -5.94 11.15
CA LEU A 72 1.58 -4.59 11.70
C LEU A 72 2.93 -4.08 12.21
N ILE A 73 3.11 -2.75 12.24
CA ILE A 73 4.42 -2.12 12.49
C ILE A 73 5.02 -2.52 13.84
N ALA A 74 4.18 -2.73 14.85
CA ALA A 74 4.63 -3.10 16.18
C ALA A 74 3.72 -4.16 16.79
N ASP A 75 4.29 -5.03 17.61
CA ASP A 75 3.55 -6.00 18.42
C ASP A 75 2.45 -5.33 19.27
N ASN A 76 2.68 -4.10 19.69
CA ASN A 76 1.72 -3.35 20.47
C ASN A 76 0.42 -3.07 19.73
N ASP A 77 0.45 -2.99 18.39
CA ASP A 77 -0.75 -2.78 17.56
C ASP A 77 -1.74 -3.96 17.70
N TYR A 78 -1.23 -5.17 17.91
CA TYR A 78 -2.02 -6.36 18.23
C TYR A 78 -2.36 -6.44 19.71
N ARG A 79 -1.36 -6.22 20.60
CA ARG A 79 -1.50 -6.43 22.06
C ARG A 79 -2.54 -5.54 22.70
N GLN A 80 -2.73 -4.31 22.23
CA GLN A 80 -3.72 -3.39 22.77
C GLN A 80 -5.13 -3.96 22.66
N VAL A 81 -5.50 -4.47 21.48
CA VAL A 81 -6.81 -5.10 21.24
C VAL A 81 -6.94 -6.38 22.07
N LEU A 82 -5.93 -7.24 22.04
CA LEU A 82 -5.91 -8.50 22.78
C LEU A 82 -6.08 -8.28 24.29
N ALA A 83 -5.35 -7.33 24.84
CA ALA A 83 -5.42 -7.02 26.28
C ALA A 83 -6.81 -6.51 26.70
N LEU A 84 -7.42 -5.62 25.90
CA LEU A 84 -8.76 -5.12 26.16
C LEU A 84 -9.80 -6.26 26.10
N MET A 85 -9.73 -7.09 25.05
CA MET A 85 -10.68 -8.19 24.86
C MET A 85 -10.54 -9.25 25.96
N ARG A 86 -9.32 -9.61 26.36
CA ARG A 86 -9.07 -10.52 27.50
C ARG A 86 -9.60 -9.97 28.82
N LYS A 87 -9.39 -8.66 29.06
CA LYS A 87 -9.94 -7.99 30.26
C LYS A 87 -11.46 -8.05 30.28
N ALA A 88 -12.10 -7.85 29.15
CA ALA A 88 -13.56 -7.93 29.03
C ALA A 88 -14.09 -9.37 29.23
N SER A 89 -13.41 -10.38 28.68
CA SER A 89 -13.75 -11.78 28.88
C SER A 89 -13.64 -12.17 30.36
N GLN A 90 -12.56 -11.78 31.03
CA GLN A 90 -12.40 -12.00 32.48
C GLN A 90 -13.49 -11.33 33.34
N ALA A 91 -14.02 -10.21 32.86
CA ALA A 91 -15.14 -9.49 33.48
C ALA A 91 -16.52 -10.01 33.08
N HIS A 92 -16.60 -11.05 32.22
CA HIS A 92 -17.84 -11.55 31.60
C HIS A 92 -18.64 -10.46 30.87
N ALA A 93 -17.93 -9.48 30.29
CA ALA A 93 -18.49 -8.31 29.65
C ALA A 93 -18.52 -8.42 28.10
N LEU A 94 -18.22 -9.58 27.53
CA LEU A 94 -18.28 -9.80 26.08
C LEU A 94 -19.66 -10.33 25.64
N THR A 95 -20.09 -9.94 24.45
CA THR A 95 -21.17 -10.60 23.71
C THR A 95 -20.65 -11.91 23.08
N PRO A 96 -21.51 -12.79 22.56
CA PRO A 96 -21.06 -13.94 21.76
C PRO A 96 -20.17 -13.55 20.58
N LEU A 97 -20.45 -12.40 19.91
CA LEU A 97 -19.59 -11.84 18.86
C LEU A 97 -18.25 -11.36 19.43
N GLY A 98 -18.25 -10.78 20.62
CA GLY A 98 -17.03 -10.37 21.32
C GLY A 98 -16.14 -11.55 21.69
N GLU A 99 -16.70 -12.66 22.17
CA GLU A 99 -15.93 -13.89 22.46
C GLU A 99 -15.37 -14.50 21.17
N ASP A 100 -16.12 -14.48 20.08
CA ASP A 100 -15.62 -14.92 18.77
C ASP A 100 -14.49 -14.02 18.26
N ALA A 101 -14.64 -12.69 18.38
CA ALA A 101 -13.60 -11.74 18.02
C ALA A 101 -12.33 -11.95 18.84
N LEU A 102 -12.44 -12.20 20.15
CA LEU A 102 -11.29 -12.51 21.02
C LEU A 102 -10.53 -13.75 20.50
N ARG A 103 -11.24 -14.86 20.23
CA ARG A 103 -10.59 -16.06 19.68
C ARG A 103 -9.83 -15.78 18.39
N ARG A 104 -10.42 -14.99 17.50
CA ARG A 104 -9.76 -14.59 16.25
C ARG A 104 -8.51 -13.73 16.49
N VAL A 105 -8.56 -12.79 17.42
CA VAL A 105 -7.38 -11.96 17.81
C VAL A 105 -6.28 -12.85 18.39
N GLU A 106 -6.62 -13.83 19.21
CA GLU A 106 -5.65 -14.78 19.78
C GLU A 106 -4.97 -15.63 18.70
N LEU A 107 -5.72 -16.07 17.69
CA LEU A 107 -5.14 -16.81 16.55
C LEU A 107 -4.14 -15.94 15.78
N VAL A 108 -4.52 -14.69 15.46
CA VAL A 108 -3.61 -13.75 14.76
C VAL A 108 -2.38 -13.46 15.62
N TRP A 109 -2.56 -13.24 16.93
CA TRP A 109 -1.45 -12.99 17.85
C TRP A 109 -0.47 -14.15 17.93
N THR A 110 -0.95 -15.40 17.87
CA THR A 110 -0.08 -16.59 17.89
C THR A 110 0.90 -16.58 16.71
N GLU A 111 0.50 -16.08 15.54
CA GLU A 111 1.37 -15.94 14.38
C GLU A 111 2.24 -14.67 14.47
N ALA A 112 1.63 -13.54 14.87
CA ALA A 112 2.25 -12.22 14.73
C ALA A 112 3.21 -11.84 15.88
N GLN A 113 3.15 -12.54 17.01
CA GLN A 113 3.96 -12.22 18.20
C GLN A 113 5.46 -12.25 17.89
N GLY A 114 6.15 -11.14 18.16
CA GLY A 114 7.57 -10.98 17.92
C GLY A 114 7.93 -10.59 16.49
N HIS A 115 6.92 -10.41 15.60
CA HIS A 115 7.12 -10.10 14.19
C HIS A 115 6.73 -8.67 13.80
N GLY A 116 6.59 -7.77 14.77
CA GLY A 116 6.22 -6.37 14.48
C GLY A 116 7.08 -5.74 13.38
N GLY A 117 6.47 -5.41 12.24
CA GLY A 117 7.12 -4.79 11.09
C GLY A 117 7.91 -5.72 10.16
N ASP A 118 7.97 -7.01 10.45
CA ASP A 118 8.66 -8.00 9.63
C ASP A 118 7.88 -8.34 8.35
N LEU A 119 8.60 -8.82 7.34
CA LEU A 119 8.03 -9.40 6.13
C LEU A 119 7.30 -10.70 6.48
N THR A 120 6.06 -10.87 5.99
CA THR A 120 5.34 -12.14 6.15
C THR A 120 5.83 -13.20 5.15
N PRO A 121 5.56 -14.50 5.39
CA PRO A 121 5.79 -15.54 4.39
C PRO A 121 5.07 -15.25 3.05
N LEU A 122 3.88 -14.66 3.10
CA LEU A 122 3.19 -14.18 1.89
C LEU A 122 4.02 -13.11 1.16
N GLY A 123 4.59 -12.14 1.88
CA GLY A 123 5.43 -11.10 1.30
C GLY A 123 6.66 -11.64 0.60
N TRP A 124 7.27 -12.69 1.14
CA TRP A 124 8.36 -13.41 0.50
C TRP A 124 7.92 -14.02 -0.85
N ARG A 125 6.82 -14.78 -0.84
CA ARG A 125 6.29 -15.41 -2.06
C ARG A 125 5.88 -14.39 -3.12
N GLN A 126 5.30 -13.25 -2.71
CA GLN A 126 4.94 -12.17 -3.64
C GLN A 126 6.15 -11.70 -4.45
N HIS A 127 7.30 -11.49 -3.80
CA HIS A 127 8.52 -11.07 -4.51
C HIS A 127 9.11 -12.14 -5.40
N GLN A 128 9.07 -13.40 -5.00
CA GLN A 128 9.45 -14.52 -5.90
C GLN A 128 8.53 -14.57 -7.13
N ASP A 129 7.22 -14.38 -6.95
CA ASP A 129 6.24 -14.39 -8.04
C ASP A 129 6.41 -13.20 -8.99
N ILE A 130 6.72 -12.01 -8.46
CA ILE A 130 7.01 -10.83 -9.29
C ILE A 130 8.26 -11.08 -10.13
N ALA A 131 9.33 -11.63 -9.53
CA ALA A 131 10.54 -11.98 -10.26
C ALA A 131 10.28 -13.02 -11.35
N ARG A 132 9.50 -14.05 -11.06
CA ARG A 132 9.11 -15.06 -12.03
C ARG A 132 8.34 -14.47 -13.21
N ARG A 133 7.35 -13.61 -12.96
CA ARG A 133 6.62 -12.90 -14.03
C ARG A 133 7.55 -12.00 -14.86
N MET A 134 8.50 -11.33 -14.22
CA MET A 134 9.52 -10.53 -14.92
C MET A 134 10.37 -11.42 -15.84
N CYS A 135 10.75 -12.61 -15.40
CA CYS A 135 11.47 -13.61 -16.22
C CYS A 135 10.65 -14.05 -17.43
N GLU A 136 9.36 -14.33 -17.22
CA GLU A 136 8.43 -14.78 -18.26
C GLU A 136 8.19 -13.72 -19.33
N HIS A 137 8.05 -12.46 -18.91
CA HIS A 137 7.73 -11.34 -19.81
C HIS A 137 8.95 -10.75 -20.54
N TYR A 138 10.14 -10.82 -19.91
CA TYR A 138 11.36 -10.19 -20.43
C TYR A 138 12.57 -11.15 -20.51
N PRO A 139 12.40 -12.39 -21.02
CA PRO A 139 13.47 -13.38 -21.02
C PRO A 139 14.70 -12.92 -21.81
N GLN A 140 14.52 -12.10 -22.84
CA GLN A 140 15.59 -11.57 -23.68
C GLN A 140 16.59 -10.70 -22.91
N VAL A 141 16.14 -10.01 -21.84
CA VAL A 141 17.03 -9.19 -21.00
C VAL A 141 17.99 -10.05 -20.19
N PHE A 142 17.57 -11.25 -19.79
CA PHE A 142 18.29 -12.09 -18.82
C PHE A 142 18.96 -13.32 -19.43
N LYS A 143 18.47 -13.79 -20.61
CA LYS A 143 18.87 -15.07 -21.21
C LYS A 143 20.38 -15.20 -21.47
N ALA A 144 21.03 -14.11 -21.85
CA ALA A 144 22.49 -14.09 -22.07
C ALA A 144 23.31 -14.08 -20.77
N GLY A 145 22.66 -13.97 -19.63
CA GLY A 145 23.32 -13.67 -18.36
C GLY A 145 23.55 -12.17 -18.22
N GLY A 146 24.47 -11.81 -17.35
CA GLY A 146 24.84 -10.41 -17.11
C GLY A 146 24.77 -10.04 -15.64
N ARG A 147 25.13 -8.79 -15.36
CA ARG A 147 25.16 -8.24 -14.02
C ARG A 147 23.80 -7.63 -13.66
N VAL A 148 23.31 -7.93 -12.46
CA VAL A 148 22.13 -7.33 -11.84
C VAL A 148 22.54 -6.67 -10.54
N SER A 149 22.29 -5.39 -10.39
CA SER A 149 22.47 -4.70 -9.12
C SER A 149 21.13 -4.55 -8.41
N ALA A 150 21.05 -5.04 -7.17
CA ALA A 150 19.90 -4.91 -6.31
C ALA A 150 20.27 -4.10 -5.07
N ARG A 151 19.46 -3.10 -4.76
CA ARG A 151 19.66 -2.18 -3.63
C ARG A 151 18.39 -2.07 -2.81
N SER A 152 18.50 -2.14 -1.49
CA SER A 152 17.37 -1.90 -0.60
C SER A 152 17.67 -0.84 0.43
N THR A 153 16.62 -0.30 1.04
CA THR A 153 16.76 0.44 2.30
C THR A 153 17.30 -0.48 3.38
N VAL A 154 17.80 0.09 4.48
CA VAL A 154 18.33 -0.69 5.62
C VAL A 154 17.23 -1.33 6.47
N VAL A 155 15.97 -1.15 6.13
CA VAL A 155 14.84 -1.74 6.83
C VAL A 155 14.74 -3.23 6.48
N LEU A 156 14.70 -4.09 7.49
CA LEU A 156 14.82 -5.55 7.34
C LEU A 156 13.83 -6.12 6.30
N ARG A 157 12.55 -5.76 6.36
CA ARG A 157 11.55 -6.24 5.39
C ARG A 157 11.86 -5.88 3.94
N CYS A 158 12.53 -4.73 3.69
CA CYS A 158 12.95 -4.37 2.33
C CYS A 158 14.13 -5.21 1.87
N ALA A 159 15.11 -5.46 2.74
CA ALA A 159 16.24 -6.32 2.45
C ALA A 159 15.79 -7.78 2.19
N MET A 160 14.83 -8.28 2.97
CA MET A 160 14.25 -9.61 2.78
C MET A 160 13.43 -9.69 1.49
N SER A 161 12.68 -8.64 1.14
CA SER A 161 11.96 -8.55 -0.15
C SER A 161 12.93 -8.57 -1.34
N MET A 162 14.05 -7.83 -1.24
CA MET A 162 15.13 -7.88 -2.22
C MET A 162 15.70 -9.30 -2.36
N ALA A 163 15.95 -9.97 -1.24
CA ALA A 163 16.49 -11.34 -1.24
C ALA A 163 15.52 -12.31 -1.92
N ALA A 164 14.23 -12.27 -1.57
CA ALA A 164 13.19 -13.10 -2.16
C ALA A 164 13.06 -12.89 -3.69
N PHE A 165 13.09 -11.62 -4.12
CA PHE A 165 13.06 -11.29 -5.55
C PHE A 165 14.28 -11.83 -6.29
N CYS A 166 15.48 -11.61 -5.74
CA CYS A 166 16.74 -12.07 -6.35
C CYS A 166 16.84 -13.59 -6.37
N ASP A 167 16.32 -14.28 -5.36
CA ASP A 167 16.19 -15.73 -5.32
C ASP A 167 15.31 -16.24 -6.47
N GLY A 168 14.11 -15.67 -6.64
CA GLY A 168 13.23 -15.98 -7.77
C GLY A 168 13.89 -15.74 -9.14
N LEU A 169 14.57 -14.60 -9.29
CA LEU A 169 15.27 -14.26 -10.54
C LEU A 169 16.41 -15.23 -10.85
N LYS A 170 17.21 -15.60 -9.84
CA LYS A 170 18.28 -16.61 -9.97
C LYS A 170 17.73 -17.99 -10.27
N GLY A 171 16.57 -18.35 -9.73
CA GLY A 171 15.88 -19.60 -10.06
C GLY A 171 15.54 -19.70 -11.55
N CYS A 172 15.11 -18.61 -12.17
CA CYS A 172 14.84 -18.54 -13.62
C CYS A 172 16.12 -18.51 -14.46
N PHE A 173 17.10 -17.69 -14.07
CA PHE A 173 18.34 -17.44 -14.84
C PHE A 173 19.59 -17.61 -13.98
N PRO A 174 20.06 -18.85 -13.74
CA PRO A 174 21.20 -19.14 -12.85
C PRO A 174 22.52 -18.47 -13.24
N LYS A 175 22.69 -18.09 -14.52
CA LYS A 175 23.90 -17.43 -15.03
C LYS A 175 24.01 -15.96 -14.64
N LEU A 176 22.96 -15.34 -14.12
CA LEU A 176 23.00 -13.93 -13.70
C LEU A 176 23.97 -13.74 -12.52
N GLN A 177 24.72 -12.66 -12.59
CA GLN A 177 25.57 -12.20 -11.50
C GLN A 177 24.79 -11.16 -10.68
N VAL A 178 24.20 -11.59 -9.58
CA VAL A 178 23.34 -10.71 -8.76
C VAL A 178 24.12 -10.17 -7.57
N PHE A 179 24.20 -8.84 -7.47
CA PHE A 179 24.86 -8.11 -6.39
C PHE A 179 23.81 -7.41 -5.53
N MET A 180 23.62 -7.89 -4.31
CA MET A 180 22.65 -7.36 -3.35
C MET A 180 23.34 -6.53 -2.29
N GLU A 181 22.81 -5.33 -2.01
CA GLU A 181 23.28 -4.46 -0.94
C GLU A 181 22.12 -3.74 -0.24
N ALA A 182 22.13 -3.76 1.09
CA ALA A 182 21.32 -2.90 1.93
C ALA A 182 22.27 -1.98 2.72
N SER A 183 22.25 -0.67 2.45
CA SER A 183 23.23 0.25 3.04
C SER A 183 22.67 1.65 3.21
N ASN A 184 23.10 2.32 4.28
CA ASN A 184 22.83 3.75 4.51
C ASN A 184 23.28 4.63 3.34
N LYS A 185 24.30 4.20 2.58
CA LYS A 185 24.77 4.86 1.36
C LYS A 185 23.64 5.12 0.36
N TYR A 186 22.67 4.23 0.29
CA TYR A 186 21.58 4.27 -0.70
C TYR A 186 20.33 4.98 -0.18
N MET A 187 20.25 5.26 1.12
CA MET A 187 19.11 5.95 1.73
C MET A 187 18.88 7.34 1.14
N ALA A 188 19.95 8.00 0.68
CA ALA A 188 19.90 9.32 0.06
C ALA A 188 19.02 9.39 -1.21
N TYR A 189 18.66 8.24 -1.80
CA TYR A 189 17.70 8.19 -2.91
C TYR A 189 16.60 7.13 -2.75
N LEU A 190 16.84 6.04 -1.99
CA LEU A 190 15.82 5.01 -1.78
C LEU A 190 14.76 5.42 -0.74
N ASN A 191 15.10 6.33 0.17
CA ASN A 191 14.20 6.78 1.24
C ASN A 191 14.52 8.24 1.63
N TYR A 192 14.66 9.09 0.63
CA TYR A 192 14.94 10.50 0.86
C TYR A 192 13.68 11.25 1.29
N HIS A 193 13.81 12.03 2.34
CA HIS A 193 12.83 13.01 2.81
C HIS A 193 13.56 14.31 3.14
N SER A 194 13.10 15.44 2.61
CA SER A 194 13.65 16.73 2.99
C SER A 194 13.26 17.08 4.43
N LYS A 195 13.99 18.01 5.04
CA LYS A 195 13.65 18.49 6.39
C LYS A 195 12.27 19.12 6.44
N GLU A 196 11.91 19.87 5.40
CA GLU A 196 10.62 20.56 5.26
C GLU A 196 9.48 19.55 5.11
N SER A 197 9.63 18.53 4.26
CA SER A 197 8.62 17.49 4.10
C SER A 197 8.46 16.64 5.36
N SER A 198 9.56 16.35 6.05
CA SER A 198 9.55 15.63 7.33
C SER A 198 8.83 16.42 8.43
N ALA A 199 9.10 17.74 8.52
CA ALA A 199 8.40 18.61 9.45
C ALA A 199 6.92 18.76 9.11
N PHE A 200 6.58 18.86 7.81
CA PHE A 200 5.18 18.87 7.37
C PHE A 200 4.44 17.59 7.74
N ALA A 201 5.04 16.42 7.53
CA ALA A 201 4.46 15.11 7.82
C ALA A 201 4.45 14.73 9.32
N ALA A 202 5.12 15.50 10.17
CA ALA A 202 5.27 15.25 11.60
C ALA A 202 3.92 15.14 12.35
N PRO A 203 3.88 14.49 13.54
CA PRO A 203 2.68 14.39 14.37
C PRO A 203 2.01 15.71 14.77
N ASP A 204 2.73 16.81 14.72
CA ASP A 204 2.30 18.18 14.98
C ASP A 204 2.30 19.06 13.72
N GLY A 205 2.42 18.45 12.54
CA GLY A 205 2.41 19.16 11.27
C GLY A 205 1.13 19.94 11.00
N PRO A 206 1.16 20.93 10.09
CA PRO A 206 0.09 21.93 9.92
C PRO A 206 -1.27 21.35 9.48
N TRP A 207 -1.29 20.16 8.92
CA TRP A 207 -2.51 19.47 8.47
C TRP A 207 -3.23 18.68 9.58
N ARG A 208 -2.58 18.50 10.74
CA ARG A 208 -3.06 17.58 11.78
C ARG A 208 -4.34 18.01 12.47
N GLU A 209 -4.58 19.31 12.61
CA GLU A 209 -5.81 19.77 13.22
C GLU A 209 -7.03 19.47 12.35
N GLU A 210 -6.92 19.70 11.05
CA GLU A 210 -7.98 19.39 10.10
C GLU A 210 -8.20 17.88 9.99
N TYR A 211 -7.14 17.09 9.99
CA TYR A 211 -7.21 15.63 10.05
C TYR A 211 -7.96 15.13 11.29
N ARG A 212 -7.68 15.69 12.48
CA ARG A 212 -8.42 15.31 13.70
C ARG A 212 -9.91 15.62 13.62
N LYS A 213 -10.28 16.75 13.02
CA LYS A 213 -11.69 17.11 12.78
C LYS A 213 -12.34 16.12 11.80
N PHE A 214 -11.64 15.80 10.72
CA PHE A 214 -12.09 14.82 9.74
C PHE A 214 -12.27 13.44 10.39
N GLU A 215 -11.28 12.94 11.10
CA GLU A 215 -11.36 11.68 11.84
C GLU A 215 -12.54 11.68 12.83
N ALA A 216 -12.72 12.76 13.58
CA ALA A 216 -13.79 12.87 14.58
C ALA A 216 -15.19 12.83 13.96
N SER A 217 -15.35 13.28 12.72
CA SER A 217 -16.63 13.26 12.01
C SER A 217 -16.92 11.94 11.28
N HIS A 218 -15.92 11.09 11.07
CA HIS A 218 -16.06 9.84 10.32
C HIS A 218 -15.91 8.59 11.20
N VAL A 219 -15.13 8.65 12.28
CA VAL A 219 -14.82 7.46 13.10
C VAL A 219 -15.30 7.68 14.54
N ASP A 220 -16.34 6.97 14.96
CA ASP A 220 -16.82 7.03 16.34
C ASP A 220 -16.63 5.72 17.14
N GLY A 221 -16.83 4.58 16.50
CA GLY A 221 -16.65 3.23 17.08
C GLY A 221 -17.71 2.75 18.06
N TRP A 222 -18.73 3.55 18.38
CA TRP A 222 -19.73 3.19 19.39
C TRP A 222 -20.60 1.97 19.00
N ARG A 223 -20.95 1.83 17.71
CA ARG A 223 -21.69 0.65 17.25
C ARG A 223 -20.87 -0.61 17.47
N LEU A 224 -19.58 -0.59 17.10
CA LEU A 224 -18.67 -1.72 17.30
C LEU A 224 -18.52 -2.06 18.79
N ALA A 225 -18.33 -1.05 19.64
CA ALA A 225 -18.26 -1.27 21.10
C ALA A 225 -19.50 -1.98 21.63
N ARG A 226 -20.70 -1.51 21.28
CA ARG A 226 -21.97 -2.15 21.69
C ARG A 226 -22.18 -3.53 21.06
N ALA A 227 -21.60 -3.83 19.91
CA ALA A 227 -21.68 -5.14 19.31
C ALA A 227 -20.78 -6.17 20.00
N LEU A 228 -19.60 -5.74 20.50
CA LEU A 228 -18.61 -6.64 21.12
C LEU A 228 -18.76 -6.79 22.63
N PHE A 229 -19.28 -5.77 23.32
CA PHE A 229 -19.39 -5.78 24.79
C PHE A 229 -20.85 -5.77 25.23
N SER A 230 -21.18 -6.63 26.20
CA SER A 230 -22.52 -6.78 26.79
C SER A 230 -22.78 -5.87 27.97
N ASP A 231 -21.72 -5.37 28.62
CA ASP A 231 -21.78 -4.55 29.84
C ASP A 231 -21.54 -3.06 29.48
N SER A 232 -22.58 -2.24 29.63
CA SER A 232 -22.51 -0.80 29.36
C SER A 232 -21.56 -0.06 30.31
N ASP A 233 -21.46 -0.48 31.57
CA ASP A 233 -20.54 0.09 32.55
C ASP A 233 -19.09 -0.21 32.19
N PHE A 234 -18.82 -1.42 31.71
CA PHE A 234 -17.50 -1.79 31.19
C PHE A 234 -17.13 -0.90 29.98
N ILE A 235 -18.06 -0.72 29.03
CA ILE A 235 -17.81 0.15 27.87
C ILE A 235 -17.43 1.56 28.32
N VAL A 236 -18.24 2.18 29.18
CA VAL A 236 -18.01 3.57 29.62
C VAL A 236 -16.69 3.72 30.38
N LYS A 237 -16.33 2.75 31.22
CA LYS A 237 -15.15 2.85 32.11
C LYS A 237 -13.85 2.37 31.47
N GLN A 238 -13.90 1.46 30.48
CA GLN A 238 -12.72 0.72 30.03
C GLN A 238 -12.48 0.83 28.52
N VAL A 239 -13.45 1.24 27.72
CA VAL A 239 -13.35 1.22 26.27
C VAL A 239 -13.28 2.63 25.71
N ASN A 240 -12.27 2.92 24.92
CA ASN A 240 -12.28 4.06 24.00
C ASN A 240 -12.84 3.56 22.65
N PRO A 241 -14.07 3.92 22.26
CA PRO A 241 -14.71 3.34 21.07
C PRO A 241 -13.94 3.61 19.77
N ARG A 242 -13.37 4.82 19.62
CA ARG A 242 -12.58 5.16 18.43
C ARG A 242 -11.27 4.37 18.38
N ALA A 243 -10.57 4.24 19.48
CA ALA A 243 -9.36 3.42 19.56
C ALA A 243 -9.65 1.93 19.29
N LEU A 244 -10.81 1.42 19.78
CA LEU A 244 -11.29 0.08 19.49
C LEU A 244 -11.53 -0.11 17.98
N ALA A 245 -12.23 0.83 17.32
CA ALA A 245 -12.48 0.78 15.88
C ALA A 245 -11.17 0.75 15.08
N TRP A 246 -10.22 1.62 15.40
CA TRP A 246 -8.90 1.58 14.79
C TRP A 246 -8.14 0.29 15.05
N GLY A 247 -8.17 -0.23 16.28
CA GLY A 247 -7.49 -1.48 16.61
C GLY A 247 -8.00 -2.65 15.79
N PHE A 248 -9.31 -2.85 15.71
CA PHE A 248 -9.90 -3.90 14.87
C PHE A 248 -9.74 -3.63 13.37
N TYR A 249 -9.74 -2.37 12.93
CA TYR A 249 -9.45 -2.02 11.54
C TYR A 249 -8.02 -2.44 11.14
N TRP A 250 -7.02 -2.20 12.00
CA TRP A 250 -5.65 -2.65 11.73
C TRP A 250 -5.55 -4.17 11.65
N LEU A 251 -6.21 -4.89 12.54
CA LEU A 251 -6.29 -6.35 12.48
C LEU A 251 -6.96 -6.83 11.19
N ALA A 252 -8.07 -6.20 10.79
CA ALA A 252 -8.77 -6.52 9.56
C ALA A 252 -7.91 -6.25 8.30
N ALA A 253 -7.24 -5.09 8.27
CA ALA A 253 -6.36 -4.70 7.17
C ALA A 253 -5.18 -5.67 7.02
N ASP A 254 -4.60 -6.12 8.14
CA ASP A 254 -3.40 -6.97 8.14
C ASP A 254 -3.70 -8.45 7.95
N ALA A 255 -4.88 -8.93 8.32
CA ALA A 255 -5.24 -10.35 8.25
C ALA A 255 -5.03 -10.99 6.88
N GLN A 256 -5.21 -10.22 5.79
CA GLN A 256 -4.94 -10.67 4.43
C GLN A 256 -3.44 -10.91 4.14
N ASN A 257 -2.54 -10.42 5.00
CA ASN A 257 -1.09 -10.53 4.85
C ASN A 257 -0.49 -11.70 5.65
N THR A 258 -1.28 -12.34 6.52
CA THR A 258 -0.88 -13.45 7.37
C THR A 258 -1.19 -14.80 6.74
N GLU A 259 -0.62 -15.89 7.27
CA GLU A 259 -0.94 -17.26 6.84
C GLU A 259 -2.29 -17.73 7.41
N GLY A 260 -2.73 -17.15 8.52
CA GLY A 260 -4.00 -17.44 9.14
C GLY A 260 -5.18 -17.01 8.26
N ARG A 261 -6.18 -17.89 8.13
CA ARG A 261 -7.43 -17.58 7.38
C ARG A 261 -8.46 -16.93 8.30
N VAL A 262 -8.08 -15.80 8.90
CA VAL A 262 -8.94 -15.05 9.82
C VAL A 262 -9.38 -13.76 9.13
N SER A 263 -10.63 -13.33 9.36
CA SER A 263 -11.13 -12.03 8.91
C SER A 263 -11.75 -11.28 10.07
N PHE A 264 -11.75 -9.96 10.01
CA PHE A 264 -12.43 -9.06 10.95
C PHE A 264 -13.33 -8.05 10.21
N PHE A 265 -13.43 -8.13 8.90
CA PHE A 265 -14.28 -7.21 8.13
C PHE A 265 -15.76 -7.33 8.47
N ASP A 266 -16.20 -8.52 8.89
CA ASP A 266 -17.57 -8.80 9.35
C ASP A 266 -17.97 -8.05 10.63
N LEU A 267 -17.01 -7.50 11.38
CA LEU A 267 -17.26 -6.69 12.55
C LEU A 267 -17.73 -5.27 12.20
N PHE A 268 -17.55 -4.84 10.97
CA PHE A 268 -17.84 -3.49 10.50
C PHE A 268 -18.98 -3.47 9.49
N THR A 269 -19.68 -2.36 9.42
CA THR A 269 -20.51 -2.07 8.24
C THR A 269 -19.62 -1.58 7.08
N PRO A 270 -20.10 -1.68 5.81
CA PRO A 270 -19.36 -1.14 4.67
C PRO A 270 -19.04 0.36 4.79
N ASP A 271 -19.95 1.14 5.41
CA ASP A 271 -19.74 2.57 5.62
C ASP A 271 -18.65 2.83 6.66
N GLU A 272 -18.63 2.11 7.77
CA GLU A 272 -17.57 2.21 8.78
C GLU A 272 -16.20 1.83 8.21
N LEU A 273 -16.12 0.79 7.40
CA LEU A 273 -14.86 0.40 6.74
C LEU A 273 -14.40 1.48 5.76
N PHE A 274 -15.32 2.04 4.99
CA PHE A 274 -14.98 3.11 4.07
C PHE A 274 -14.51 4.35 4.82
N ASP A 275 -15.14 4.72 5.92
CA ASP A 275 -14.80 5.89 6.73
C ASP A 275 -13.43 5.73 7.43
N LEU A 276 -13.13 4.55 7.94
CA LEU A 276 -11.81 4.21 8.48
C LEU A 276 -10.73 4.27 7.38
N TRP A 277 -11.02 3.63 6.23
CA TRP A 277 -10.09 3.65 5.10
C TRP A 277 -9.87 5.07 4.55
N GLN A 278 -10.93 5.86 4.30
CA GLN A 278 -10.74 7.20 3.76
C GLN A 278 -9.98 8.12 4.72
N THR A 279 -10.15 7.93 6.03
CA THR A 279 -9.38 8.63 7.06
C THR A 279 -7.90 8.22 7.01
N PHE A 280 -7.60 6.94 6.82
CA PHE A 280 -6.25 6.45 6.64
C PHE A 280 -5.62 6.94 5.32
N ASN A 281 -6.35 6.85 4.22
CA ASN A 281 -5.96 7.33 2.90
C ASN A 281 -5.65 8.84 2.90
N TYR A 282 -6.42 9.64 3.67
CA TYR A 282 -6.18 11.07 3.86
C TYR A 282 -4.74 11.35 4.31
N ARG A 283 -4.26 10.62 5.33
CA ARG A 283 -2.90 10.78 5.84
C ARG A 283 -1.85 10.54 4.75
N PHE A 284 -1.98 9.47 3.96
CA PHE A 284 -1.04 9.16 2.88
C PHE A 284 -1.08 10.21 1.78
N TYR A 285 -2.27 10.67 1.40
CA TYR A 285 -2.38 11.71 0.40
C TYR A 285 -1.68 13.00 0.81
N VAL A 286 -1.87 13.42 2.04
CA VAL A 286 -1.32 14.68 2.56
C VAL A 286 0.19 14.61 2.77
N ALA A 287 0.70 13.48 3.30
CA ALA A 287 2.11 13.29 3.60
C ALA A 287 2.95 12.95 2.36
N ASP A 288 2.46 12.06 1.51
CA ASP A 288 3.24 11.42 0.44
C ASP A 288 2.68 11.70 -0.96
N GLY A 289 1.41 12.11 -1.07
CA GLY A 289 0.74 12.43 -2.34
C GLY A 289 0.94 13.88 -2.79
N ASN A 290 0.31 14.22 -3.91
CA ASN A 290 0.34 15.57 -4.48
C ASN A 290 -0.72 16.49 -3.84
N TYR A 291 -0.82 16.49 -2.52
CA TYR A 291 -1.72 17.38 -1.79
C TYR A 291 -1.34 18.84 -2.02
N ALA A 292 -2.30 19.69 -2.38
CA ALA A 292 -2.05 21.10 -2.68
C ALA A 292 -1.37 21.86 -1.51
N GLY A 293 -1.76 21.56 -0.26
CA GLY A 293 -1.19 22.20 0.93
C GLY A 293 0.29 21.83 1.20
N ASN A 294 0.81 20.73 0.68
CA ASN A 294 2.23 20.40 0.81
C ASN A 294 3.12 21.05 -0.27
N ARG A 295 2.52 21.81 -1.22
CA ARG A 295 3.22 22.62 -2.23
C ARG A 295 4.26 21.83 -3.05
N GLY A 296 4.01 20.55 -3.29
CA GLY A 296 4.90 19.67 -4.06
C GLY A 296 6.08 19.09 -3.27
N MET A 297 6.24 19.40 -1.98
CA MET A 297 7.33 18.88 -1.15
C MET A 297 7.39 17.35 -1.12
N ALA A 298 6.23 16.70 -1.12
CA ALA A 298 6.17 15.23 -1.15
C ALA A 298 6.75 14.70 -2.47
N LEU A 299 6.34 15.26 -3.61
CA LEU A 299 6.85 14.82 -4.92
C LEU A 299 8.35 15.08 -5.06
N ASP A 300 8.85 16.15 -4.46
CA ASP A 300 10.28 16.50 -4.48
C ASP A 300 11.15 15.46 -3.78
N ASN A 301 10.62 14.74 -2.81
CA ASN A 301 11.31 13.62 -2.16
C ASN A 301 11.65 12.47 -3.14
N ALA A 302 10.89 12.30 -4.22
CA ALA A 302 11.16 11.29 -5.23
C ALA A 302 12.19 11.69 -6.30
N LYS A 303 12.59 12.99 -6.36
CA LYS A 303 13.56 13.47 -7.37
C LYS A 303 14.91 12.75 -7.32
N PRO A 304 15.54 12.49 -6.15
CA PRO A 304 16.78 11.73 -6.10
C PRO A 304 16.63 10.30 -6.66
N LEU A 305 15.50 9.63 -6.35
CA LEU A 305 15.20 8.30 -6.86
C LEU A 305 15.03 8.31 -8.39
N LEU A 306 14.26 9.25 -8.93
CA LEU A 306 14.06 9.38 -10.38
C LEU A 306 15.39 9.68 -11.11
N ARG A 307 16.24 10.55 -10.57
CA ARG A 307 17.59 10.80 -11.12
C ARG A 307 18.44 9.53 -11.15
N ASN A 308 18.37 8.71 -10.10
CA ASN A 308 19.10 7.45 -10.05
C ASN A 308 18.55 6.43 -11.07
N ILE A 309 17.23 6.39 -11.29
CA ILE A 309 16.60 5.56 -12.33
C ILE A 309 17.09 5.97 -13.71
N ILE A 310 17.07 7.27 -14.03
CA ILE A 310 17.52 7.82 -15.34
C ILE A 310 19.01 7.53 -15.55
N ALA A 311 19.87 7.84 -14.56
CA ALA A 311 21.31 7.63 -14.68
C ALA A 311 21.69 6.15 -14.90
N SER A 312 20.93 5.23 -14.29
CA SER A 312 21.12 3.78 -14.52
C SER A 312 20.71 3.36 -15.92
N ALA A 313 19.62 3.93 -16.44
CA ALA A 313 19.16 3.69 -17.81
C ALA A 313 20.18 4.24 -18.83
N ASP A 314 20.69 5.46 -18.62
CA ASP A 314 21.72 6.06 -19.48
C ASP A 314 23.01 5.21 -19.52
N SER A 315 23.40 4.65 -18.37
CA SER A 315 24.54 3.73 -18.30
C SER A 315 24.29 2.44 -19.10
N ALA A 316 23.09 1.88 -19.04
CA ALA A 316 22.70 0.71 -19.80
C ALA A 316 22.67 0.99 -21.31
N ILE A 317 22.10 2.14 -21.72
CA ILE A 317 22.08 2.60 -23.13
C ILE A 317 23.51 2.73 -23.66
N ALA A 318 24.43 3.24 -22.85
CA ALA A 318 25.83 3.37 -23.23
C ALA A 318 26.64 2.05 -23.18
N GLY A 319 26.00 0.91 -22.93
CA GLY A 319 26.65 -0.40 -22.85
C GLY A 319 27.57 -0.59 -21.64
N ARG A 320 27.44 0.26 -20.62
CA ARG A 320 28.31 0.26 -19.42
C ARG A 320 27.56 -0.09 -18.13
N GLY A 321 26.43 -0.67 -18.22
CA GLY A 321 25.57 -0.89 -17.07
C GLY A 321 25.27 -2.35 -16.79
N ASP A 322 24.44 -2.54 -15.79
CA ASP A 322 23.79 -3.80 -15.49
C ASP A 322 22.70 -4.10 -16.51
N VAL A 323 22.34 -5.38 -16.68
CA VAL A 323 21.14 -5.75 -17.46
C VAL A 323 19.86 -5.41 -16.70
N ALA A 324 19.93 -5.33 -15.37
CA ALA A 324 18.83 -4.82 -14.55
C ALA A 324 19.35 -4.12 -13.28
N THR A 325 18.66 -3.05 -12.91
CA THR A 325 18.87 -2.37 -11.63
C THR A 325 17.60 -2.45 -10.82
N LEU A 326 17.66 -3.15 -9.70
CA LEU A 326 16.53 -3.43 -8.82
C LEU A 326 16.65 -2.58 -7.54
N ARG A 327 15.54 -1.98 -7.13
CA ARG A 327 15.47 -1.12 -5.93
C ARG A 327 14.28 -1.53 -5.09
N PHE A 328 14.49 -1.58 -3.76
CA PHE A 328 13.46 -2.01 -2.80
C PHE A 328 13.35 -0.99 -1.67
N GLY A 329 12.12 -0.50 -1.47
CA GLY A 329 11.85 0.55 -0.50
C GLY A 329 10.43 0.52 0.04
N HIS A 330 9.80 1.69 0.06
CA HIS A 330 8.55 1.92 0.79
C HIS A 330 7.50 2.62 -0.08
N ASP A 331 6.23 2.51 0.36
CA ASP A 331 5.09 3.28 -0.15
C ASP A 331 5.35 4.80 -0.11
N GLY A 332 5.93 5.32 0.98
CA GLY A 332 6.31 6.73 1.12
C GLY A 332 7.32 7.26 0.09
N ASN A 333 7.93 6.41 -0.75
CA ASN A 333 8.73 6.81 -1.90
C ASN A 333 8.08 6.44 -3.24
N LEU A 334 7.28 5.38 -3.25
CA LEU A 334 6.55 4.96 -4.45
C LEU A 334 5.43 5.95 -4.80
N ILE A 335 4.63 6.35 -3.80
CA ILE A 335 3.53 7.30 -3.97
C ILE A 335 4.03 8.61 -4.60
N PRO A 336 5.04 9.30 -4.04
CA PRO A 336 5.56 10.51 -4.65
C PRO A 336 6.25 10.27 -6.00
N LEU A 337 6.89 9.11 -6.23
CA LEU A 337 7.46 8.78 -7.54
C LEU A 337 6.37 8.67 -8.61
N ALA A 338 5.27 7.97 -8.31
CA ALA A 338 4.14 7.83 -9.22
C ALA A 338 3.51 9.21 -9.56
N GLY A 339 3.37 10.08 -8.56
CA GLY A 339 2.89 11.44 -8.73
C GLY A 339 3.86 12.31 -9.55
N LEU A 340 5.16 12.24 -9.27
CA LEU A 340 6.21 12.98 -9.99
C LEU A 340 6.28 12.58 -11.48
N MET A 341 6.13 11.28 -11.76
CA MET A 341 6.08 10.75 -13.13
C MET A 341 4.73 10.98 -13.82
N ARG A 342 3.76 11.59 -13.14
CA ARG A 342 2.40 11.85 -13.63
C ARG A 342 1.70 10.59 -14.14
N LEU A 343 1.86 9.48 -13.42
CA LEU A 343 1.10 8.28 -13.75
C LEU A 343 -0.38 8.56 -13.56
N LYS A 344 -1.20 7.97 -14.43
CA LYS A 344 -2.65 8.14 -14.41
C LYS A 344 -3.20 7.88 -12.99
N ASP A 345 -4.09 8.73 -12.53
CA ASP A 345 -4.75 8.68 -11.22
C ASP A 345 -3.81 8.82 -9.99
N CYS A 346 -2.53 9.22 -10.19
CA CYS A 346 -1.54 9.35 -9.11
C CYS A 346 -1.09 10.81 -8.83
N TYR A 347 -1.46 11.79 -9.66
CA TYR A 347 -0.88 13.13 -9.60
C TYR A 347 -1.87 14.28 -9.38
N ALA A 348 -3.15 14.00 -9.17
CA ALA A 348 -4.14 15.03 -8.91
C ALA A 348 -3.80 15.83 -7.65
N SER A 349 -3.94 17.17 -7.73
CA SER A 349 -3.71 18.08 -6.61
C SER A 349 -5.03 18.66 -6.17
N VAL A 350 -5.49 18.34 -4.95
CA VAL A 350 -6.76 18.77 -4.40
C VAL A 350 -6.59 19.23 -2.95
N GLU A 351 -7.51 20.08 -2.48
CA GLU A 351 -7.43 20.68 -1.15
C GLU A 351 -8.50 20.13 -0.19
N LYS A 352 -9.69 19.77 -0.70
CA LYS A 352 -10.84 19.42 0.14
C LYS A 352 -10.78 17.98 0.63
N PRO A 353 -10.69 17.75 1.95
CA PRO A 353 -10.58 16.40 2.54
C PRO A 353 -11.64 15.42 2.07
N ASP A 354 -12.92 15.83 2.03
CA ASP A 354 -14.04 14.99 1.60
C ASP A 354 -13.97 14.52 0.14
N SER A 355 -12.99 15.02 -0.61
CA SER A 355 -12.77 14.64 -2.01
C SER A 355 -11.52 13.82 -2.24
N PHE A 356 -10.62 13.65 -1.27
CA PHE A 356 -9.33 13.00 -1.46
C PHE A 356 -9.48 11.60 -2.04
N TYR A 357 -10.38 10.79 -1.50
CA TYR A 357 -10.63 9.44 -1.96
C TYR A 357 -11.05 9.33 -3.44
N LYS A 358 -11.53 10.42 -4.04
CA LYS A 358 -11.92 10.46 -5.46
C LYS A 358 -10.72 10.57 -6.39
N TYR A 359 -9.62 11.09 -5.90
CA TYR A 359 -8.42 11.43 -6.70
C TYR A 359 -7.18 10.66 -6.29
N PHE A 360 -7.20 10.03 -5.12
CA PHE A 360 -6.08 9.29 -4.58
C PHE A 360 -6.56 8.07 -3.81
N SER A 361 -5.91 6.94 -4.04
CA SER A 361 -6.18 5.68 -3.34
C SER A 361 -4.88 4.96 -3.09
N ASP A 362 -4.51 4.86 -1.82
CA ASP A 362 -3.28 4.22 -1.37
C ASP A 362 -3.22 2.74 -1.72
N PHE A 363 -4.36 2.04 -1.72
CA PHE A 363 -4.45 0.64 -2.16
C PHE A 363 -4.21 0.43 -3.66
N LYS A 364 -4.33 1.47 -4.49
CA LYS A 364 -4.00 1.40 -5.93
C LYS A 364 -2.51 1.54 -6.18
N ILE A 365 -1.84 2.37 -5.39
CA ILE A 365 -0.43 2.72 -5.61
C ILE A 365 0.49 1.73 -4.88
N ALA A 366 0.22 1.42 -3.62
CA ALA A 366 1.08 0.55 -2.83
C ALA A 366 1.29 -0.85 -3.43
N PRO A 367 0.25 -1.53 -3.98
CA PRO A 367 0.45 -2.80 -4.69
C PRO A 367 1.14 -2.68 -6.05
N MET A 368 1.21 -1.47 -6.63
CA MET A 368 1.93 -1.24 -7.90
C MET A 368 3.44 -1.41 -7.77
N ALA A 369 3.93 -1.59 -6.59
CA ALA A 369 5.35 -1.65 -6.27
C ALA A 369 5.95 -3.05 -6.44
N GLY A 370 5.43 -3.80 -7.36
CA GLY A 370 5.99 -5.12 -7.62
C GLY A 370 6.16 -5.42 -9.08
#